data_c023f33c04f99e8f2ad02732eb704935
#
_entry.id   c023f33c04f99e8f2ad02732eb704935
#
_cell.length_a   1.000
_cell.length_b   1.000
_cell.length_c   1.000
_cell.angle_alpha   90.00
_cell.angle_beta   90.00
_cell.angle_gamma   90.00
#
_symmetry.space_group_name_H-M   'P 1'
#
loop_
_entity.id
_entity.type
_entity.pdbx_description
1 polymer ?
#
loop_
_entity_poly.entity_id
_entity_poly.type
_entity_poly.pdbx_seq_one_letter_code
_entity_poly.pdbx_strand_id
1 'polypeptide(L)'
;MHPIDLAVVIVYVGLITFVGIRFSQRVKTAKDFFLAGRSLAWWVIGLSIIGTNVDTNGYIGASGNAYTIGIAQANFEWIGAIPAMIIAALIFIPLYWRAGVYSIAEYLGLRYSQAVRAVAASIVVVMSVFAMGVAMWALAITLQTFIGWPIWLGILVSGTCLLYTSPSPRDSDQ
;
A
#
# COMPACT_ATOMS: atom_id res chain seq x y z
N MET A 1 -9.15 13.04 -23.56
CA MET A 1 -10.01 12.86 -22.35
C MET A 1 -11.34 13.57 -22.58
N HIS A 2 -12.44 12.90 -22.31
CA HIS A 2 -13.75 13.55 -22.33
C HIS A 2 -13.85 14.51 -21.13
N PRO A 3 -14.49 15.70 -21.26
CA PRO A 3 -14.60 16.63 -20.13
C PRO A 3 -15.28 16.06 -18.89
N ILE A 4 -16.14 15.06 -19.08
CA ILE A 4 -16.79 14.34 -17.98
C ILE A 4 -15.76 13.52 -17.16
N ASP A 5 -14.80 12.86 -17.83
CA ASP A 5 -13.78 12.05 -17.15
C ASP A 5 -12.88 12.95 -16.28
N LEU A 6 -12.52 14.12 -16.79
CA LEU A 6 -11.74 15.11 -16.06
C LEU A 6 -12.51 15.62 -14.83
N ALA A 7 -13.80 15.90 -14.98
CA ALA A 7 -14.64 16.33 -13.87
C ALA A 7 -14.74 15.26 -12.76
N VAL A 8 -14.91 13.98 -13.13
CA VAL A 8 -14.94 12.87 -12.18
C VAL A 8 -13.63 12.76 -11.41
N VAL A 9 -12.48 12.87 -12.10
CA VAL A 9 -11.17 12.82 -11.44
C VAL A 9 -10.98 13.98 -10.47
N ILE A 10 -11.33 15.21 -10.86
CA ILE A 10 -11.20 16.40 -10.01
C ILE A 10 -12.09 16.27 -8.77
N VAL A 11 -13.35 15.85 -8.92
CA VAL A 11 -14.27 15.66 -7.81
C VAL A 11 -13.76 14.56 -6.86
N TYR A 12 -13.28 13.45 -7.39
CA TYR A 12 -12.73 12.35 -6.60
C TYR A 12 -11.51 12.76 -5.80
N VAL A 13 -10.52 13.41 -6.45
CA VAL A 13 -9.30 13.89 -5.78
C VAL A 13 -9.65 14.97 -4.74
N GLY A 14 -10.55 15.88 -5.07
CA GLY A 14 -11.01 16.91 -4.14
C GLY A 14 -11.69 16.33 -2.90
N LEU A 15 -12.53 15.32 -3.08
CA LEU A 15 -13.23 14.64 -1.99
C LEU A 15 -12.25 13.88 -1.07
N ILE A 16 -11.31 13.13 -1.64
CA ILE A 16 -10.29 12.42 -0.85
C ILE A 16 -9.39 13.40 -0.09
N THR A 17 -8.95 14.47 -0.76
CA THR A 17 -8.13 15.49 -0.11
C THR A 17 -8.88 16.17 1.04
N PHE A 18 -10.14 16.52 0.85
CA PHE A 18 -10.98 17.10 1.89
C PHE A 18 -11.15 16.16 3.08
N VAL A 19 -11.43 14.89 2.83
CA VAL A 19 -11.52 13.85 3.87
C VAL A 19 -10.19 13.69 4.59
N GLY A 20 -9.07 13.64 3.85
CA GLY A 20 -7.72 13.51 4.40
C GLY A 20 -7.37 14.67 5.35
N ILE A 21 -7.60 15.91 4.92
CA ILE A 21 -7.37 17.11 5.76
C ILE A 21 -8.25 17.08 7.02
N ARG A 22 -9.51 16.68 6.90
CA ARG A 22 -10.43 16.62 8.01
C ARG A 22 -10.01 15.60 9.07
N PHE A 23 -9.47 14.43 8.64
CA PHE A 23 -8.98 13.41 9.55
C PHE A 23 -7.59 13.70 10.09
N SER A 24 -6.70 14.35 9.32
CA SER A 24 -5.35 14.75 9.76
C SER A 24 -5.37 15.58 11.04
N GLN A 25 -6.36 16.44 11.22
CA GLN A 25 -6.50 17.26 12.43
C GLN A 25 -6.75 16.46 13.73
N ARG A 26 -7.09 15.19 13.63
CA ARG A 26 -7.34 14.30 14.78
C ARG A 26 -6.09 13.49 15.19
N VAL A 27 -5.09 13.43 14.33
CA VAL A 27 -3.84 12.69 14.56
C VAL A 27 -2.86 13.61 15.28
N LYS A 28 -2.57 13.33 16.54
CA LYS A 28 -1.67 14.18 17.37
C LYS A 28 -0.37 13.49 17.74
N THR A 29 -0.29 12.16 17.63
CA THR A 29 0.90 11.39 18.01
C THR A 29 1.27 10.38 16.96
N ALA A 30 2.55 9.97 16.90
CA ALA A 30 3.00 8.90 16.02
C ALA A 30 2.23 7.59 16.27
N LYS A 31 1.84 7.31 17.52
CA LYS A 31 0.96 6.18 17.85
C LYS A 31 -0.42 6.29 17.21
N ASP A 32 -1.00 7.48 17.18
CA ASP A 32 -2.30 7.70 16.55
C ASP A 32 -2.19 7.54 15.04
N PHE A 33 -1.06 7.93 14.45
CA PHE A 33 -0.81 7.78 13.02
C PHE A 33 -0.69 6.30 12.60
N PHE A 34 0.15 5.51 13.30
CA PHE A 34 0.37 4.10 12.94
C PHE A 34 -0.71 3.15 13.41
N LEU A 35 -1.34 3.43 14.53
CA LEU A 35 -2.34 2.54 15.16
C LEU A 35 -3.74 3.12 15.14
N ALA A 36 -3.95 4.32 14.55
CA ALA A 36 -5.22 5.06 14.55
C ALA A 36 -5.88 5.09 15.95
N GLY A 37 -5.08 5.26 17.00
CA GLY A 37 -5.54 5.24 18.39
C GLY A 37 -6.18 3.91 18.83
N ARG A 38 -6.02 2.82 18.07
CA ARG A 38 -6.69 1.51 18.25
C ARG A 38 -8.23 1.59 18.30
N SER A 39 -8.79 2.65 17.71
CA SER A 39 -10.24 2.94 17.75
C SER A 39 -10.97 2.67 16.42
N LEU A 40 -10.25 2.17 15.40
CA LEU A 40 -10.85 1.87 14.11
C LEU A 40 -11.81 0.67 14.19
N ALA A 41 -12.99 0.85 13.63
CA ALA A 41 -13.94 -0.23 13.47
C ALA A 41 -13.38 -1.31 12.51
N TRP A 42 -13.69 -2.56 12.75
CA TRP A 42 -13.18 -3.70 11.96
C TRP A 42 -13.45 -3.58 10.45
N TRP A 43 -14.60 -3.02 10.07
CA TRP A 43 -14.96 -2.82 8.66
C TRP A 43 -14.11 -1.73 7.98
N VAL A 44 -13.68 -0.69 8.71
CA VAL A 44 -12.77 0.35 8.19
C VAL A 44 -11.40 -0.25 7.90
N ILE A 45 -10.91 -1.10 8.81
CA ILE A 45 -9.65 -1.83 8.61
C ILE A 45 -9.76 -2.75 7.39
N GLY A 46 -10.87 -3.49 7.27
CA GLY A 46 -11.13 -4.36 6.12
C GLY A 46 -11.12 -3.59 4.79
N LEU A 47 -11.85 -2.46 4.71
CA LEU A 47 -11.86 -1.61 3.52
C LEU A 47 -10.49 -1.01 3.22
N SER A 48 -9.72 -0.64 4.24
CA SER A 48 -8.36 -0.12 4.06
C SER A 48 -7.42 -1.18 3.48
N ILE A 49 -7.50 -2.42 3.95
CA ILE A 49 -6.72 -3.54 3.41
C ILE A 49 -7.09 -3.80 1.94
N ILE A 50 -8.38 -3.82 1.62
CA ILE A 50 -8.84 -3.98 0.23
C ILE A 50 -8.30 -2.83 -0.63
N GLY A 51 -8.45 -1.58 -0.19
CA GLY A 51 -7.95 -0.42 -0.92
C GLY A 51 -6.44 -0.43 -1.15
N THR A 52 -5.67 -0.97 -0.22
CA THR A 52 -4.21 -1.12 -0.34
C THR A 52 -3.81 -2.22 -1.34
N ASN A 53 -4.64 -3.24 -1.52
CA ASN A 53 -4.38 -4.33 -2.47
C ASN A 53 -4.81 -4.00 -3.91
N VAL A 54 -5.64 -2.97 -4.09
CA VAL A 54 -6.10 -2.53 -5.41
C VAL A 54 -5.18 -1.40 -5.90
N ASP A 55 -4.12 -1.78 -6.57
CA ASP A 55 -3.14 -0.85 -7.14
C ASP A 55 -3.12 -0.88 -8.67
N THR A 56 -2.37 0.04 -9.28
CA THR A 56 -2.20 0.12 -10.74
C THR A 56 -1.56 -1.14 -11.32
N ASN A 57 -0.64 -1.76 -10.57
CA ASN A 57 0.03 -2.99 -10.99
C ASN A 57 -0.95 -4.17 -11.01
N GLY A 58 -1.83 -4.27 -10.02
CA GLY A 58 -2.94 -5.24 -10.00
C GLY A 58 -3.85 -5.09 -11.23
N TYR A 59 -4.23 -3.85 -11.58
CA TYR A 59 -5.07 -3.61 -12.76
C TYR A 59 -4.37 -3.93 -14.07
N ILE A 60 -3.18 -3.38 -14.32
CA ILE A 60 -2.46 -3.54 -15.58
C ILE A 60 -1.83 -4.93 -15.67
N GLY A 61 -1.18 -5.38 -14.59
CA GLY A 61 -0.51 -6.67 -14.57
C GLY A 61 -1.48 -7.84 -14.61
N ALA A 62 -2.53 -7.83 -13.79
CA ALA A 62 -3.54 -8.87 -13.79
C ALA A 62 -4.34 -8.92 -15.09
N SER A 63 -4.70 -7.76 -15.66
CA SER A 63 -5.40 -7.72 -16.95
C SER A 63 -4.51 -8.19 -18.11
N GLY A 64 -3.23 -7.81 -18.13
CA GLY A 64 -2.26 -8.28 -19.11
C GLY A 64 -2.03 -9.79 -19.03
N ASN A 65 -1.89 -10.33 -17.83
CA ASN A 65 -1.78 -11.77 -17.62
C ASN A 65 -3.07 -12.51 -17.98
N ALA A 66 -4.25 -11.95 -17.66
CA ALA A 66 -5.53 -12.53 -18.04
C ALA A 66 -5.70 -12.58 -19.58
N TYR A 67 -5.16 -11.61 -20.30
CA TYR A 67 -5.16 -11.61 -21.76
C TYR A 67 -4.30 -12.75 -22.34
N THR A 68 -3.17 -13.07 -21.71
CA THR A 68 -2.23 -14.11 -22.20
C THR A 68 -2.56 -15.51 -21.71
N ILE A 69 -2.98 -15.65 -20.44
CA ILE A 69 -3.17 -16.96 -19.76
C ILE A 69 -4.66 -17.29 -19.63
N GLY A 70 -5.54 -16.30 -19.87
CA GLY A 70 -6.98 -16.47 -19.76
C GLY A 70 -7.46 -16.50 -18.31
N ILE A 71 -8.56 -17.21 -18.05
CA ILE A 71 -9.22 -17.29 -16.74
C ILE A 71 -8.35 -17.93 -15.64
N ALA A 72 -7.24 -18.57 -16.01
CA ALA A 72 -6.30 -19.14 -15.06
C ALA A 72 -5.72 -18.08 -14.10
N GLN A 73 -5.63 -16.80 -14.51
CA GLN A 73 -5.22 -15.70 -13.66
C GLN A 73 -6.13 -15.54 -12.43
N ALA A 74 -7.44 -15.67 -12.61
CA ALA A 74 -8.39 -15.60 -11.52
C ALA A 74 -8.17 -16.71 -10.48
N ASN A 75 -7.78 -17.92 -10.92
CA ASN A 75 -7.49 -19.01 -10.00
C ASN A 75 -6.26 -18.75 -9.13
N PHE A 76 -5.22 -18.08 -9.65
CA PHE A 76 -4.07 -17.68 -8.83
C PHE A 76 -4.47 -16.75 -7.69
N GLU A 77 -5.30 -15.75 -7.97
CA GLU A 77 -5.79 -14.82 -6.95
C GLU A 77 -6.64 -15.54 -5.89
N TRP A 78 -7.60 -16.38 -6.31
CA TRP A 78 -8.49 -17.07 -5.37
C TRP A 78 -7.76 -18.13 -4.55
N ILE A 79 -6.96 -18.97 -5.18
CA ILE A 79 -6.28 -20.09 -4.51
C ILE A 79 -5.08 -19.60 -3.70
N GLY A 80 -4.37 -18.58 -4.20
CA GLY A 80 -3.20 -18.03 -3.52
C GLY A 80 -3.54 -17.07 -2.38
N ALA A 81 -4.40 -16.10 -2.62
CA ALA A 81 -4.66 -15.02 -1.68
C ALA A 81 -5.62 -15.40 -0.54
N ILE A 82 -6.76 -16.03 -0.84
CA ILE A 82 -7.80 -16.28 0.17
C ILE A 82 -7.33 -17.21 1.29
N PRO A 83 -6.79 -18.42 1.02
CA PRO A 83 -6.31 -19.29 2.09
C PRO A 83 -5.17 -18.66 2.90
N ALA A 84 -4.25 -17.95 2.24
CA ALA A 84 -3.16 -17.25 2.90
C ALA A 84 -3.67 -16.16 3.85
N MET A 85 -4.65 -15.37 3.43
CA MET A 85 -5.28 -14.34 4.27
C MET A 85 -6.04 -14.94 5.46
N ILE A 86 -6.74 -16.06 5.28
CA ILE A 86 -7.43 -16.77 6.36
C ILE A 86 -6.42 -17.28 7.40
N ILE A 87 -5.35 -17.92 6.95
CA ILE A 87 -4.28 -18.40 7.84
C ILE A 87 -3.62 -17.24 8.57
N ALA A 88 -3.32 -16.15 7.86
CA ALA A 88 -2.76 -14.94 8.45
C ALA A 88 -3.69 -14.36 9.54
N ALA A 89 -4.98 -14.25 9.26
CA ALA A 89 -5.96 -13.69 10.19
C ALA A 89 -6.18 -14.56 11.44
N LEU A 90 -6.22 -15.87 11.28
CA LEU A 90 -6.54 -16.78 12.39
C LEU A 90 -5.33 -17.17 13.23
N ILE A 91 -4.14 -17.25 12.64
CA ILE A 91 -2.94 -17.75 13.31
C ILE A 91 -1.93 -16.63 13.55
N PHE A 92 -1.51 -15.92 12.50
CA PHE A 92 -0.39 -14.98 12.59
C PHE A 92 -0.76 -13.67 13.29
N ILE A 93 -1.92 -13.08 12.99
CA ILE A 93 -2.32 -11.81 13.61
C ILE A 93 -2.52 -11.97 15.13
N PRO A 94 -3.23 -12.98 15.66
CA PRO A 94 -3.34 -13.19 17.10
C PRO A 94 -1.98 -13.45 17.78
N LEU A 95 -1.08 -14.16 17.08
CA LEU A 95 0.26 -14.44 17.59
C LEU A 95 1.09 -13.15 17.74
N TYR A 96 1.11 -12.30 16.72
CA TYR A 96 1.82 -11.01 16.75
C TYR A 96 1.21 -10.03 17.76
N TRP A 97 -0.11 -10.04 17.88
CA TRP A 97 -0.81 -9.23 18.87
C TRP A 97 -0.44 -9.62 20.31
N ARG A 98 -0.38 -10.92 20.61
CA ARG A 98 0.05 -11.42 21.92
C ARG A 98 1.52 -11.16 22.19
N ALA A 99 2.37 -11.23 21.16
CA ALA A 99 3.79 -10.94 21.28
C ALA A 99 4.09 -9.44 21.45
N GLY A 100 3.12 -8.54 21.19
CA GLY A 100 3.26 -7.10 21.34
C GLY A 100 4.22 -6.45 20.36
N VAL A 101 4.53 -7.14 19.25
CA VAL A 101 5.48 -6.67 18.23
C VAL A 101 4.78 -5.82 17.16
N TYR A 102 5.50 -4.85 16.60
CA TYR A 102 5.01 -3.96 15.55
C TYR A 102 5.35 -4.43 14.13
N SER A 103 6.33 -5.33 14.00
CA SER A 103 6.76 -5.82 12.70
C SER A 103 7.17 -7.30 12.74
N ILE A 104 7.08 -7.97 11.58
CA ILE A 104 7.50 -9.37 11.43
C ILE A 104 9.00 -9.53 11.72
N ALA A 105 9.81 -8.56 11.28
CA ALA A 105 11.26 -8.58 11.54
C ALA A 105 11.57 -8.48 13.04
N GLU A 106 10.81 -7.72 13.81
CA GLU A 106 10.94 -7.61 15.25
C GLU A 106 10.59 -8.94 15.94
N TYR A 107 9.51 -9.59 15.53
CA TYR A 107 9.13 -10.91 16.01
C TYR A 107 10.23 -11.94 15.79
N LEU A 108 10.83 -11.95 14.59
CA LEU A 108 11.95 -12.84 14.28
C LEU A 108 13.18 -12.55 15.14
N GLY A 109 13.44 -11.28 15.44
CA GLY A 109 14.50 -10.87 16.35
C GLY A 109 14.32 -11.39 17.78
N LEU A 110 13.09 -11.35 18.29
CA LEU A 110 12.76 -11.87 19.61
C LEU A 110 12.82 -13.40 19.69
N ARG A 111 12.42 -14.09 18.61
CA ARG A 111 12.35 -15.55 18.58
C ARG A 111 13.70 -16.22 18.28
N TYR A 112 14.52 -15.62 17.44
CA TYR A 112 15.77 -16.24 16.97
C TYR A 112 17.00 -15.44 17.38
N SER A 113 17.30 -14.34 16.67
CA SER A 113 18.46 -13.49 16.98
C SER A 113 18.37 -12.13 16.26
N GLN A 114 19.21 -11.17 16.71
CA GLN A 114 19.32 -9.87 16.06
C GLN A 114 19.89 -9.97 14.64
N ALA A 115 20.72 -10.98 14.34
CA ALA A 115 21.21 -11.22 13.00
C ALA A 115 20.07 -11.60 12.06
N VAL A 116 19.16 -12.49 12.48
CA VAL A 116 17.97 -12.87 11.69
C VAL A 116 17.05 -11.67 11.47
N ARG A 117 16.87 -10.82 12.47
CA ARG A 117 16.12 -9.55 12.33
C ARG A 117 16.73 -8.64 11.26
N ALA A 118 18.05 -8.46 11.28
CA ALA A 118 18.74 -7.61 10.31
C ALA A 118 18.64 -8.15 8.89
N VAL A 119 18.82 -9.45 8.71
CA VAL A 119 18.67 -10.11 7.39
C VAL A 119 17.22 -9.99 6.89
N ALA A 120 16.23 -10.30 7.73
CA ALA A 120 14.82 -10.19 7.35
C ALA A 120 14.45 -8.75 6.97
N ALA A 121 14.88 -7.77 7.77
CA ALA A 121 14.64 -6.36 7.48
C ALA A 121 15.31 -5.92 6.16
N SER A 122 16.54 -6.32 5.89
CA SER A 122 17.23 -5.98 4.64
C SER A 122 16.54 -6.59 3.42
N ILE A 123 16.07 -7.83 3.50
CA ILE A 123 15.31 -8.46 2.41
C ILE A 123 14.02 -7.68 2.14
N VAL A 124 13.26 -7.33 3.19
CA VAL A 124 12.01 -6.57 3.05
C VAL A 124 12.28 -5.19 2.41
N VAL A 125 13.35 -4.49 2.83
CA VAL A 125 13.70 -3.19 2.24
C VAL A 125 14.03 -3.33 0.76
N VAL A 126 14.87 -4.29 0.39
CA VAL A 126 15.24 -4.53 -1.02
C VAL A 126 14.00 -4.85 -1.85
N MET A 127 13.15 -5.78 -1.40
CA MET A 127 11.91 -6.13 -2.09
C MET A 127 10.95 -4.94 -2.22
N SER A 128 10.85 -4.11 -1.19
CA SER A 128 10.00 -2.90 -1.21
C SER A 128 10.49 -1.87 -2.23
N VAL A 129 11.80 -1.68 -2.37
CA VAL A 129 12.38 -0.78 -3.37
C VAL A 129 12.04 -1.24 -4.79
N PHE A 130 12.20 -2.55 -5.07
CA PHE A 130 11.82 -3.11 -6.36
C PHE A 130 10.30 -2.98 -6.63
N ALA A 131 9.48 -3.31 -5.66
CA ALA A 131 8.02 -3.20 -5.77
C ALA A 131 7.57 -1.75 -6.03
N MET A 132 8.16 -0.78 -5.32
CA MET A 132 7.90 0.64 -5.58
C MET A 132 8.32 1.08 -6.98
N GLY A 133 9.48 0.62 -7.46
CA GLY A 133 9.94 0.92 -8.83
C GLY A 133 8.95 0.43 -9.89
N VAL A 134 8.46 -0.81 -9.75
CA VAL A 134 7.45 -1.38 -10.65
C VAL A 134 6.14 -0.62 -10.57
N ALA A 135 5.67 -0.27 -9.38
CA ALA A 135 4.43 0.49 -9.18
C ALA A 135 4.51 1.89 -9.80
N MET A 136 5.63 2.60 -9.62
CA MET A 136 5.85 3.92 -10.24
C MET A 136 5.89 3.84 -11.78
N TRP A 137 6.53 2.80 -12.30
CA TRP A 137 6.58 2.58 -13.74
C TRP A 137 5.18 2.29 -14.33
N ALA A 138 4.40 1.44 -13.67
CA ALA A 138 3.02 1.14 -14.06
C ALA A 138 2.13 2.40 -14.02
N LEU A 139 2.27 3.24 -12.98
CA LEU A 139 1.58 4.52 -12.89
C LEU A 139 1.99 5.48 -14.01
N ALA A 140 3.28 5.55 -14.33
CA ALA A 140 3.77 6.41 -15.41
C ALA A 140 3.23 6.00 -16.79
N ILE A 141 3.13 4.70 -17.09
CA ILE A 141 2.49 4.18 -18.31
C ILE A 141 1.01 4.58 -18.35
N THR A 142 0.32 4.47 -17.22
CA THR A 142 -1.09 4.88 -17.11
C THR A 142 -1.24 6.36 -17.44
N LEU A 143 -0.41 7.23 -16.86
CA LEU A 143 -0.41 8.67 -17.15
C LEU A 143 -0.06 8.97 -18.60
N GLN A 144 0.87 8.23 -19.19
CA GLN A 144 1.20 8.36 -20.61
C GLN A 144 0.01 8.00 -21.49
N THR A 145 -0.70 6.93 -21.18
CA THR A 145 -1.83 6.45 -21.99
C THR A 145 -3.04 7.40 -21.90
N PHE A 146 -3.33 7.92 -20.70
CA PHE A 146 -4.53 8.76 -20.49
C PHE A 146 -4.29 10.23 -20.74
N ILE A 147 -3.14 10.77 -20.36
CA ILE A 147 -2.83 12.22 -20.39
C ILE A 147 -1.85 12.54 -21.52
N GLY A 148 -1.07 11.56 -21.99
CA GLY A 148 -0.04 11.75 -23.01
C GLY A 148 1.30 12.26 -22.44
N TRP A 149 1.51 12.18 -21.13
CA TRP A 149 2.76 12.60 -20.52
C TRP A 149 3.91 11.63 -20.83
N PRO A 150 5.13 12.11 -21.01
CA PRO A 150 6.28 11.23 -21.16
C PRO A 150 6.54 10.48 -19.84
N ILE A 151 6.96 9.20 -19.93
CA ILE A 151 7.13 8.29 -18.79
C ILE A 151 8.01 8.91 -17.69
N TRP A 152 9.12 9.56 -18.06
CA TRP A 152 10.03 10.19 -17.10
C TRP A 152 9.36 11.27 -16.25
N LEU A 153 8.46 12.06 -16.86
CA LEU A 153 7.70 13.09 -16.14
C LEU A 153 6.70 12.46 -15.17
N GLY A 154 6.03 11.39 -15.58
CA GLY A 154 5.13 10.60 -14.71
C GLY A 154 5.86 10.08 -13.48
N ILE A 155 7.06 9.51 -13.66
CA ILE A 155 7.89 8.99 -12.55
C ILE A 155 8.33 10.13 -11.62
N LEU A 156 8.81 11.25 -12.16
CA LEU A 156 9.25 12.38 -11.34
C LEU A 156 8.11 12.98 -10.51
N VAL A 157 6.96 13.24 -11.13
CA VAL A 157 5.80 13.80 -10.42
C VAL A 157 5.29 12.85 -9.35
N SER A 158 5.15 11.57 -9.66
CA SER A 158 4.72 10.55 -8.69
C SER A 158 5.72 10.38 -7.55
N GLY A 159 7.02 10.34 -7.87
CA GLY A 159 8.08 10.20 -6.88
C GLY A 159 8.19 11.39 -5.95
N THR A 160 8.12 12.62 -6.48
CA THR A 160 8.13 13.83 -5.66
C THR A 160 6.88 13.94 -4.79
N CYS A 161 5.72 13.57 -5.32
CA CYS A 161 4.46 13.54 -4.57
C CYS A 161 4.55 12.54 -3.41
N LEU A 162 5.06 11.33 -3.64
CA LEU A 162 5.25 10.32 -2.60
C LEU A 162 6.24 10.77 -1.53
N LEU A 163 7.35 11.39 -1.90
CA LEU A 163 8.33 11.90 -0.94
C LEU A 163 7.74 13.02 -0.07
N TYR A 164 6.94 13.89 -0.65
CA TYR A 164 6.32 14.99 0.08
C TYR A 164 5.18 14.53 1.00
N THR A 165 4.39 13.54 0.57
CA THR A 165 3.27 13.02 1.35
C THR A 165 3.66 11.93 2.34
N SER A 166 4.89 11.38 2.24
CA SER A 166 5.40 10.39 3.18
C SER A 166 5.72 11.05 4.53
N PRO A 167 5.23 10.49 5.66
CA PRO A 167 5.50 11.06 6.98
C PRO A 167 7.01 11.03 7.26
N SER A 168 7.54 12.20 7.60
CA SER A 168 8.95 12.34 7.98
C SER A 168 9.16 11.85 9.42
N PRO A 169 10.27 11.15 9.72
CA PRO A 169 10.63 10.83 11.11
C PRO A 169 10.77 12.06 12.02
N ARG A 170 10.98 13.24 11.42
CA ARG A 170 11.05 14.52 12.16
C ARG A 170 9.71 15.00 12.71
N ASP A 171 8.59 14.55 12.11
CA ASP A 171 7.26 14.94 12.57
C ASP A 171 6.84 14.16 13.83
N SER A 172 7.60 13.12 14.21
CA SER A 172 7.36 12.32 15.41
C SER A 172 7.95 12.96 16.69
N ASP A 173 8.84 13.95 16.55
CA ASP A 173 9.54 14.58 17.69
C ASP A 173 8.87 15.89 18.14
N GLN A 174 7.80 16.32 17.49
CA GLN A 174 6.99 17.48 17.87
C GLN A 174 5.71 17.07 18.60
#